data_82609cdaf5f9675c1a759af3aca8788f
#
_entry.id   82609cdaf5f9675c1a759af3aca8788f
#
_cell.length_a   1.000
_cell.length_b   1.000
_cell.length_c   1.000
_cell.angle_alpha   90.00
_cell.angle_beta   90.00
_cell.angle_gamma   90.00
#
_symmetry.space_group_name_H-M   'P 1'
#
loop_
_entity.id
_entity.type
_entity.pdbx_description
1 polymer ?
#
loop_
_entity_poly.entity_id
_entity_poly.type
_entity_poly.pdbx_seq_one_letter_code
_entity_poly.pdbx_strand_id
1 'polypeptide(L)'
;LALRVLLFFLSVGYFFALWHSGAPSLLAGSALFALAMLTLLLLERRTLARRDRALRVRVGGAIALEELMLLPAAEAEERVCLLLAETLGGAAQGSVLSYAGKTYLVRCAQTLPGSAAGEGDVLAAHRAKAASGAELCILAGTGGFSPAAQRAAEWMEPPIRLIAGRQLALLFGQQHPATDAEIARRARRQRTPFSRGRIRALALAPAK
;
A
#
# COMPACT_ATOMS: atom_id res chain seq x y z
N LEU A 1 -33.09 -7.78 0.99
CA LEU A 1 -34.12 -8.49 1.75
C LEU A 1 -34.66 -9.67 0.97
N ALA A 2 -35.10 -9.51 -0.29
CA ALA A 2 -35.69 -10.55 -1.14
C ALA A 2 -34.82 -11.82 -1.26
N LEU A 3 -33.50 -11.68 -1.47
CA LEU A 3 -32.59 -12.82 -1.58
C LEU A 3 -32.52 -13.66 -0.29
N ARG A 4 -32.56 -13.00 0.86
CA ARG A 4 -32.53 -13.68 2.17
C ARG A 4 -33.80 -14.50 2.41
N VAL A 5 -34.94 -13.94 2.04
CA VAL A 5 -36.25 -14.61 2.12
C VAL A 5 -36.28 -15.81 1.17
N LEU A 6 -35.79 -15.66 -0.06
CA LEU A 6 -35.72 -16.74 -1.04
C LEU A 6 -34.82 -17.89 -0.52
N LEU A 7 -33.66 -17.60 0.05
CA LEU A 7 -32.75 -18.59 0.63
C LEU A 7 -33.39 -19.34 1.80
N PHE A 8 -34.18 -18.66 2.63
CA PHE A 8 -34.92 -19.32 3.71
C PHE A 8 -35.91 -20.33 3.15
N PHE A 9 -36.77 -19.94 2.22
CA PHE A 9 -37.75 -20.84 1.62
C PHE A 9 -37.13 -21.98 0.86
N LEU A 10 -36.00 -21.75 0.16
CA LEU A 10 -35.24 -22.81 -0.50
C LEU A 10 -34.69 -23.83 0.49
N SER A 11 -34.13 -23.39 1.62
CA SER A 11 -33.57 -24.30 2.62
C SER A 11 -34.65 -25.14 3.31
N VAL A 12 -35.76 -24.53 3.66
CA VAL A 12 -36.91 -25.25 4.27
C VAL A 12 -37.57 -26.19 3.26
N GLY A 13 -37.78 -25.73 2.02
CA GLY A 13 -38.38 -26.52 0.94
C GLY A 13 -37.54 -27.75 0.56
N TYR A 14 -36.21 -27.62 0.58
CA TYR A 14 -35.30 -28.73 0.35
C TYR A 14 -35.49 -29.86 1.38
N PHE A 15 -35.51 -29.55 2.67
CA PHE A 15 -35.75 -30.58 3.71
C PHE A 15 -37.19 -31.11 3.73
N PHE A 16 -38.16 -30.27 3.38
CA PHE A 16 -39.53 -30.73 3.23
C PHE A 16 -39.69 -31.77 2.11
N ALA A 17 -39.02 -31.56 0.98
CA ALA A 17 -38.99 -32.51 -0.13
C ALA A 17 -38.34 -33.84 0.26
N LEU A 18 -37.34 -33.78 1.16
CA LEU A 18 -36.60 -34.98 1.58
C LEU A 18 -37.34 -35.81 2.62
N TRP A 19 -38.00 -35.16 3.59
CA TRP A 19 -38.55 -35.87 4.77
C TRP A 19 -40.09 -35.94 4.80
N HIS A 20 -40.79 -35.23 3.94
CA HIS A 20 -42.27 -35.15 3.85
C HIS A 20 -42.98 -34.85 5.18
N SER A 21 -42.24 -34.24 6.15
CA SER A 21 -42.76 -33.90 7.48
C SER A 21 -42.50 -32.42 7.81
N GLY A 22 -43.49 -31.69 8.31
CA GLY A 22 -43.41 -30.26 8.47
C GLY A 22 -42.44 -29.78 9.58
N ALA A 23 -42.54 -30.36 10.77
CA ALA A 23 -41.78 -29.89 11.94
C ALA A 23 -40.26 -30.10 11.85
N PRO A 24 -39.74 -31.28 11.54
CA PRO A 24 -38.29 -31.47 11.42
C PRO A 24 -37.68 -30.72 10.22
N SER A 25 -38.42 -30.54 9.12
CA SER A 25 -38.00 -29.79 7.94
C SER A 25 -37.82 -28.30 8.23
N LEU A 26 -38.73 -27.73 9.03
CA LEU A 26 -38.63 -26.34 9.50
C LEU A 26 -37.42 -26.15 10.42
N LEU A 27 -37.15 -27.05 11.34
CA LEU A 27 -35.99 -26.97 12.23
C LEU A 27 -34.67 -27.09 11.46
N ALA A 28 -34.53 -28.10 10.61
CA ALA A 28 -33.32 -28.31 9.82
C ALA A 28 -33.10 -27.17 8.79
N GLY A 29 -34.16 -26.74 8.13
CA GLY A 29 -34.12 -25.63 7.18
C GLY A 29 -33.74 -24.31 7.83
N SER A 30 -34.29 -24.01 9.01
CA SER A 30 -33.93 -22.79 9.76
C SER A 30 -32.50 -22.85 10.31
N ALA A 31 -32.01 -24.03 10.74
CA ALA A 31 -30.62 -24.20 11.17
C ALA A 31 -29.65 -24.00 10.01
N LEU A 32 -29.91 -24.58 8.84
CA LEU A 32 -29.11 -24.40 7.64
C LEU A 32 -29.10 -22.94 7.19
N PHE A 33 -30.27 -22.30 7.20
CA PHE A 33 -30.38 -20.87 6.88
C PHE A 33 -29.58 -20.01 7.85
N ALA A 34 -29.68 -20.24 9.17
CA ALA A 34 -28.93 -19.53 10.19
C ALA A 34 -27.40 -19.70 9.98
N LEU A 35 -26.93 -20.90 9.66
CA LEU A 35 -25.53 -21.17 9.35
C LEU A 35 -25.09 -20.42 8.10
N ALA A 36 -25.87 -20.45 7.03
CA ALA A 36 -25.59 -19.73 5.80
C ALA A 36 -25.53 -18.20 6.02
N MET A 37 -26.48 -17.67 6.80
CA MET A 37 -26.49 -16.25 7.17
C MET A 37 -25.28 -15.86 8.03
N LEU A 38 -24.90 -16.71 8.99
CA LEU A 38 -23.71 -16.48 9.81
C LEU A 38 -22.43 -16.47 8.95
N THR A 39 -22.29 -17.41 8.03
CA THR A 39 -21.13 -17.45 7.12
C THR A 39 -21.08 -16.21 6.23
N LEU A 40 -22.20 -15.77 5.67
CA LEU A 40 -22.27 -14.55 4.87
C LEU A 40 -21.89 -13.31 5.68
N LEU A 41 -22.41 -13.16 6.91
CA LEU A 41 -22.06 -12.06 7.80
C LEU A 41 -20.56 -12.05 8.16
N LEU A 42 -19.98 -13.21 8.42
CA LEU A 42 -18.55 -13.34 8.68
C LEU A 42 -17.71 -12.97 7.46
N LEU A 43 -18.13 -13.38 6.25
CA LEU A 43 -17.47 -13.00 5.00
C LEU A 43 -17.58 -11.49 4.74
N GLU A 44 -18.76 -10.91 4.92
CA GLU A 44 -18.96 -9.45 4.80
C GLU A 44 -18.07 -8.68 5.77
N ARG A 45 -18.03 -9.09 7.06
CA ARG A 45 -17.14 -8.46 8.05
C ARG A 45 -15.66 -8.57 7.66
N ARG A 46 -15.22 -9.75 7.18
CA ARG A 46 -13.84 -9.96 6.71
C ARG A 46 -13.52 -9.08 5.49
N THR A 47 -14.43 -8.96 4.54
CA THR A 47 -14.21 -8.12 3.35
C THR A 47 -14.18 -6.64 3.69
N LEU A 48 -15.05 -6.17 4.60
CA LEU A 48 -15.04 -4.80 5.10
C LEU A 48 -13.75 -4.49 5.87
N ALA A 49 -13.33 -5.37 6.77
CA ALA A 49 -12.08 -5.20 7.52
C ALA A 49 -10.85 -5.17 6.59
N ARG A 50 -10.82 -6.00 5.53
CA ARG A 50 -9.75 -5.96 4.52
C ARG A 50 -9.74 -4.64 3.75
N ARG A 51 -10.92 -4.15 3.35
CA ARG A 51 -11.06 -2.86 2.65
C ARG A 51 -10.63 -1.69 3.53
N ASP A 52 -11.04 -1.69 4.80
CA ASP A 52 -10.64 -0.66 5.76
C ASP A 52 -9.11 -0.66 5.97
N ARG A 53 -8.52 -1.85 6.18
CA ARG A 53 -7.06 -1.97 6.30
C ARG A 53 -6.33 -1.49 5.05
N ALA A 54 -6.81 -1.86 3.86
CA ALA A 54 -6.22 -1.40 2.61
C ALA A 54 -6.32 0.13 2.44
N LEU A 55 -7.44 0.72 2.87
CA LEU A 55 -7.61 2.17 2.88
C LEU A 55 -6.62 2.85 3.83
N ARG A 56 -6.46 2.34 5.05
CA ARG A 56 -5.51 2.87 6.05
C ARG A 56 -4.07 2.84 5.54
N VAL A 57 -3.65 1.71 4.97
CA VAL A 57 -2.33 1.54 4.35
C VAL A 57 -2.13 2.57 3.22
N ARG A 58 -3.11 2.70 2.35
CA ARG A 58 -3.03 3.62 1.21
C ARG A 58 -2.96 5.09 1.63
N VAL A 59 -3.76 5.48 2.61
CA VAL A 59 -3.79 6.86 3.14
C VAL A 59 -2.51 7.15 3.92
N GLY A 60 -2.06 6.23 4.78
CA GLY A 60 -0.80 6.38 5.54
C GLY A 60 0.40 6.54 4.62
N GLY A 61 0.51 5.69 3.58
CA GLY A 61 1.57 5.81 2.59
C GLY A 61 1.56 7.12 1.80
N ALA A 62 0.37 7.64 1.48
CA ALA A 62 0.25 8.92 0.78
C ALA A 62 0.65 10.11 1.68
N ILE A 63 0.32 10.06 2.97
CA ILE A 63 0.74 11.08 3.95
C ILE A 63 2.26 11.06 4.10
N ALA A 64 2.86 9.88 4.27
CA ALA A 64 4.30 9.73 4.41
C ALA A 64 5.07 10.22 3.18
N LEU A 65 4.58 9.99 1.97
CA LEU A 65 5.20 10.55 0.75
C LEU A 65 5.11 12.08 0.68
N GLU A 66 3.98 12.65 1.10
CA GLU A 66 3.83 14.12 1.18
C GLU A 66 4.81 14.73 2.19
N GLU A 67 5.01 14.07 3.34
CA GLU A 67 5.99 14.47 4.34
C GLU A 67 7.42 14.36 3.81
N LEU A 68 7.78 13.25 3.14
CA LEU A 68 9.11 13.08 2.55
C LEU A 68 9.48 14.17 1.55
N MET A 69 8.50 14.69 0.79
CA MET A 69 8.75 15.77 -0.16
C MET A 69 9.04 17.12 0.51
N LEU A 70 8.66 17.27 1.78
CA LEU A 70 8.86 18.51 2.56
C LEU A 70 10.13 18.47 3.41
N LEU A 71 10.72 17.29 3.63
CA LEU A 71 11.93 17.13 4.42
C LEU A 71 13.18 17.53 3.63
N PRO A 72 14.25 17.96 4.31
CA PRO A 72 15.58 18.07 3.72
C PRO A 72 16.04 16.71 3.17
N ALA A 73 16.85 16.73 2.08
CA ALA A 73 17.25 15.50 1.41
C ALA A 73 17.90 14.45 2.34
N ALA A 74 18.77 14.90 3.26
CA ALA A 74 19.45 14.01 4.21
C ALA A 74 18.47 13.31 5.17
N GLU A 75 17.47 14.06 5.70
CA GLU A 75 16.44 13.51 6.58
C GLU A 75 15.49 12.55 5.83
N ALA A 76 15.17 12.88 4.59
CA ALA A 76 14.37 12.01 3.73
C ALA A 76 15.07 10.67 3.44
N GLU A 77 16.38 10.70 3.18
CA GLU A 77 17.22 9.52 3.00
C GLU A 77 17.28 8.66 4.26
N GLU A 78 17.52 9.27 5.41
CA GLU A 78 17.53 8.59 6.70
C GLU A 78 16.18 7.93 7.00
N ARG A 79 15.08 8.64 6.77
CA ARG A 79 13.72 8.10 7.00
C ARG A 79 13.40 6.93 6.08
N VAL A 80 13.82 6.98 4.82
CA VAL A 80 13.69 5.86 3.88
C VAL A 80 14.58 4.70 4.30
N CYS A 81 15.81 4.98 4.76
CA CYS A 81 16.74 3.97 5.25
C CYS A 81 16.17 3.21 6.47
N LEU A 82 15.63 3.93 7.45
CA LEU A 82 14.95 3.36 8.61
C LEU A 82 13.76 2.47 8.21
N LEU A 83 12.91 2.95 7.29
CA LEU A 83 11.79 2.17 6.78
C LEU A 83 12.25 0.84 6.15
N LEU A 84 13.30 0.90 5.33
CA LEU A 84 13.87 -0.29 4.70
C LEU A 84 14.50 -1.24 5.72
N ALA A 85 15.17 -0.71 6.73
CA ALA A 85 15.74 -1.50 7.83
C ALA A 85 14.64 -2.25 8.60
N GLU A 86 13.55 -1.57 8.97
CA GLU A 86 12.41 -2.19 9.64
C GLU A 86 11.74 -3.26 8.76
N THR A 87 11.60 -2.97 7.46
CA THR A 87 10.93 -3.89 6.53
C THR A 87 11.75 -5.15 6.25
N LEU A 88 13.07 -5.00 6.15
CA LEU A 88 14.00 -6.09 5.79
C LEU A 88 14.60 -6.79 7.01
N GLY A 89 14.46 -6.21 8.22
CA GLY A 89 15.12 -6.69 9.43
C GLY A 89 16.62 -6.39 9.44
N GLY A 90 17.04 -5.28 8.83
CA GLY A 90 18.42 -4.79 8.79
C GLY A 90 18.71 -3.73 9.85
N ALA A 91 19.92 -3.19 9.84
CA ALA A 91 20.33 -2.06 10.67
C ALA A 91 20.55 -0.82 9.80
N ALA A 92 20.02 0.34 10.22
CA ALA A 92 20.21 1.62 9.56
C ALA A 92 21.17 2.50 10.38
N GLN A 93 22.10 3.15 9.68
CA GLN A 93 22.99 4.16 10.25
C GLN A 93 23.06 5.35 9.29
N GLY A 94 22.27 6.40 9.59
CA GLY A 94 22.04 7.51 8.66
C GLY A 94 21.42 7.02 7.34
N SER A 95 22.10 7.27 6.22
CA SER A 95 21.66 6.81 4.90
C SER A 95 22.22 5.44 4.48
N VAL A 96 22.92 4.72 5.38
CA VAL A 96 23.52 3.41 5.09
C VAL A 96 22.71 2.32 5.76
N LEU A 97 22.25 1.35 4.98
CA LEU A 97 21.53 0.16 5.40
C LEU A 97 22.45 -1.06 5.37
N SER A 98 22.58 -1.75 6.49
CA SER A 98 23.26 -3.05 6.59
C SER A 98 22.23 -4.17 6.61
N TYR A 99 22.24 -5.03 5.58
CA TYR A 99 21.32 -6.14 5.45
C TYR A 99 21.99 -7.34 4.78
N ALA A 100 21.80 -8.54 5.34
CA ALA A 100 22.34 -9.80 4.83
C ALA A 100 23.88 -9.76 4.58
N GLY A 101 24.62 -9.10 5.46
CA GLY A 101 26.07 -8.97 5.35
C GLY A 101 26.58 -8.02 4.27
N LYS A 102 25.68 -7.25 3.63
CA LYS A 102 26.00 -6.24 2.62
C LYS A 102 25.61 -4.85 3.09
N THR A 103 26.33 -3.86 2.58
CA THR A 103 26.06 -2.44 2.85
C THR A 103 25.42 -1.77 1.64
N TYR A 104 24.31 -1.08 1.88
CA TYR A 104 23.56 -0.37 0.85
C TYR A 104 23.54 1.12 1.18
N LEU A 105 23.94 1.97 0.25
CA LEU A 105 23.65 3.39 0.33
C LEU A 105 22.21 3.62 -0.12
N VAL A 106 21.42 4.28 0.72
CA VAL A 106 20.05 4.68 0.40
C VAL A 106 20.04 6.15 0.05
N ARG A 107 19.58 6.47 -1.16
CA ARG A 107 19.37 7.84 -1.64
C ARG A 107 17.89 8.08 -1.92
N CYS A 108 17.44 9.33 -1.79
CA CYS A 108 16.07 9.73 -2.03
C CYS A 108 15.99 10.80 -3.13
N ALA A 109 15.37 10.48 -4.26
CA ALA A 109 15.04 11.45 -5.30
C ALA A 109 13.66 12.06 -5.00
N GLN A 110 13.66 13.29 -4.47
CA GLN A 110 12.45 14.04 -4.17
C GLN A 110 11.95 14.72 -5.45
N THR A 111 10.91 14.14 -6.04
CA THR A 111 10.29 14.66 -7.26
C THR A 111 8.89 15.21 -6.98
N LEU A 112 8.50 16.26 -7.70
CA LEU A 112 7.15 16.81 -7.59
C LEU A 112 6.08 15.78 -8.03
N PRO A 113 4.85 15.86 -7.52
CA PRO A 113 3.77 14.99 -7.94
C PRO A 113 3.56 15.05 -9.46
N GLY A 114 3.63 13.89 -10.11
CA GLY A 114 3.50 13.78 -11.57
C GLY A 114 4.81 13.91 -12.35
N SER A 115 5.93 14.24 -11.69
CA SER A 115 7.26 14.19 -12.29
C SER A 115 7.98 12.87 -12.00
N ALA A 116 8.97 12.54 -12.83
CA ALA A 116 9.79 11.34 -12.70
C ALA A 116 11.25 11.73 -12.47
N ALA A 117 11.94 10.95 -11.63
CA ALA A 117 13.38 11.08 -11.46
C ALA A 117 14.10 10.72 -12.76
N GLY A 118 15.13 11.49 -13.10
CA GLY A 118 15.87 11.39 -14.34
C GLY A 118 17.12 10.53 -14.22
N GLU A 119 17.83 10.38 -15.36
CA GLU A 119 19.12 9.71 -15.41
C GLU A 119 20.19 10.42 -14.53
N GLY A 120 20.11 11.77 -14.41
CA GLY A 120 21.00 12.54 -13.56
C GLY A 120 20.94 12.13 -12.09
N ASP A 121 19.75 11.77 -11.58
CA ASP A 121 19.56 11.31 -10.20
C ASP A 121 20.24 9.95 -9.98
N VAL A 122 20.19 9.06 -10.99
CA VAL A 122 20.86 7.74 -10.96
C VAL A 122 22.38 7.91 -10.96
N LEU A 123 22.91 8.80 -11.81
CA LEU A 123 24.33 9.10 -11.85
C LEU A 123 24.83 9.73 -10.55
N ALA A 124 24.05 10.64 -9.96
CA ALA A 124 24.34 11.24 -8.66
C ALA A 124 24.38 10.18 -7.55
N ALA A 125 23.41 9.25 -7.53
CA ALA A 125 23.37 8.14 -6.59
C ALA A 125 24.58 7.21 -6.75
N HIS A 126 24.98 6.91 -7.99
CA HIS A 126 26.17 6.10 -8.27
C HIS A 126 27.45 6.74 -7.76
N ARG A 127 27.63 8.04 -8.00
CA ARG A 127 28.81 8.79 -7.48
C ARG A 127 28.82 8.82 -5.96
N ALA A 128 27.67 9.06 -5.33
CA ALA A 128 27.54 9.06 -3.88
C ALA A 128 27.88 7.67 -3.28
N LYS A 129 27.47 6.57 -3.94
CA LYS A 129 27.85 5.22 -3.56
C LYS A 129 29.36 5.02 -3.54
N ALA A 130 30.03 5.44 -4.60
CA ALA A 130 31.49 5.34 -4.70
C ALA A 130 32.20 6.12 -3.57
N ALA A 131 31.67 7.31 -3.20
CA ALA A 131 32.20 8.12 -2.12
C ALA A 131 31.94 7.55 -0.73
N SER A 132 30.82 6.82 -0.54
CA SER A 132 30.44 6.26 0.78
C SER A 132 31.11 4.92 1.10
N GLY A 133 31.71 4.24 0.13
CA GLY A 133 32.26 2.90 0.28
C GLY A 133 31.22 1.79 0.39
N ALA A 134 29.93 2.08 0.16
CA ALA A 134 28.88 1.09 0.17
C ALA A 134 28.97 0.15 -1.05
N GLU A 135 28.67 -1.13 -0.84
CA GLU A 135 28.74 -2.13 -1.91
C GLU A 135 27.63 -1.95 -2.95
N LEU A 136 26.43 -1.62 -2.49
CA LEU A 136 25.23 -1.51 -3.30
C LEU A 136 24.53 -0.16 -3.08
N CYS A 137 23.65 0.22 -4.00
CA CYS A 137 22.87 1.45 -3.87
C CYS A 137 21.39 1.19 -4.12
N ILE A 138 20.55 1.83 -3.30
CA ILE A 138 19.10 1.90 -3.45
C ILE A 138 18.74 3.36 -3.70
N LEU A 139 18.07 3.63 -4.82
CA LEU A 139 17.52 4.95 -5.10
C LEU A 139 16.00 4.89 -4.97
N ALA A 140 15.48 5.52 -3.92
CA ALA A 140 14.05 5.66 -3.70
C ALA A 140 13.56 6.99 -4.32
N GLY A 141 12.46 6.95 -5.06
CA GLY A 141 11.85 8.15 -5.63
C GLY A 141 10.49 8.42 -4.99
N THR A 142 10.19 9.67 -4.66
CA THR A 142 8.83 10.07 -4.20
C THR A 142 7.82 10.01 -5.35
N GLY A 143 8.28 10.10 -6.60
CA GLY A 143 7.51 9.90 -7.82
C GLY A 143 7.88 8.61 -8.57
N GLY A 144 7.78 8.65 -9.90
CA GLY A 144 8.24 7.60 -10.79
C GLY A 144 9.70 7.79 -11.22
N PHE A 145 10.19 6.84 -12.01
CA PHE A 145 11.47 6.94 -12.72
C PHE A 145 11.22 7.01 -14.22
N SER A 146 11.96 7.85 -14.91
CA SER A 146 11.92 7.91 -16.37
C SER A 146 12.47 6.62 -17.00
N PRO A 147 12.07 6.25 -18.23
CA PRO A 147 12.65 5.09 -18.91
C PRO A 147 14.17 5.18 -19.10
N ALA A 148 14.71 6.41 -19.22
CA ALA A 148 16.16 6.64 -19.28
C ALA A 148 16.81 6.32 -17.93
N ALA A 149 16.23 6.76 -16.81
CA ALA A 149 16.71 6.46 -15.46
C ALA A 149 16.68 4.95 -15.16
N GLN A 150 15.64 4.24 -15.59
CA GLN A 150 15.55 2.79 -15.41
C GLN A 150 16.67 2.06 -16.14
N ARG A 151 16.89 2.40 -17.42
CA ARG A 151 18.00 1.84 -18.20
C ARG A 151 19.36 2.17 -17.60
N ALA A 152 19.58 3.43 -17.22
CA ALA A 152 20.83 3.83 -16.58
C ALA A 152 21.10 3.05 -15.30
N ALA A 153 20.09 2.80 -14.45
CA ALA A 153 20.22 2.05 -13.20
C ALA A 153 20.60 0.57 -13.44
N GLU A 154 20.06 -0.04 -14.50
CA GLU A 154 20.38 -1.41 -14.91
C GLU A 154 21.81 -1.56 -15.46
N TRP A 155 22.32 -0.53 -16.13
CA TRP A 155 23.65 -0.54 -16.76
C TRP A 155 24.79 -0.22 -15.78
N MET A 156 24.49 0.26 -14.58
CA MET A 156 25.49 0.49 -13.54
C MET A 156 26.04 -0.82 -12.97
N GLU A 157 27.33 -0.86 -12.65
CA GLU A 157 27.97 -1.98 -12.00
C GLU A 157 28.44 -1.60 -10.58
N PRO A 158 27.86 -2.23 -9.54
CA PRO A 158 26.66 -3.07 -9.55
C PRO A 158 25.38 -2.26 -9.83
N PRO A 159 24.30 -2.90 -10.36
CA PRO A 159 23.09 -2.19 -10.72
C PRO A 159 22.43 -1.50 -9.51
N ILE A 160 21.87 -0.32 -9.74
CA ILE A 160 21.18 0.47 -8.73
C ILE A 160 19.72 -0.03 -8.60
N ARG A 161 19.31 -0.35 -7.39
CA ARG A 161 17.93 -0.77 -7.11
C ARG A 161 17.02 0.44 -7.01
N LEU A 162 16.01 0.52 -7.88
CA LEU A 162 15.05 1.60 -7.88
C LEU A 162 13.79 1.22 -7.09
N ILE A 163 13.32 2.12 -6.21
CA ILE A 163 12.05 1.99 -5.47
C ILE A 163 11.19 3.19 -5.85
N ALA A 164 10.18 2.96 -6.68
CA ALA A 164 9.26 4.02 -7.11
C ALA A 164 8.30 4.45 -5.97
N GLY A 165 7.80 5.68 -6.04
CA GLY A 165 6.97 6.27 -4.99
C GLY A 165 5.74 5.45 -4.63
N ARG A 166 5.14 4.72 -5.58
CA ARG A 166 4.03 3.80 -5.28
C ARG A 166 4.46 2.64 -4.37
N GLN A 167 5.63 2.07 -4.61
CA GLN A 167 6.18 0.99 -3.77
C GLN A 167 6.57 1.54 -2.40
N LEU A 168 7.22 2.70 -2.38
CA LEU A 168 7.60 3.40 -1.16
C LEU A 168 6.37 3.74 -0.30
N ALA A 169 5.30 4.25 -0.91
CA ALA A 169 4.01 4.50 -0.23
C ALA A 169 3.40 3.25 0.37
N LEU A 170 3.49 2.11 -0.32
CA LEU A 170 2.99 0.85 0.21
C LEU A 170 3.80 0.40 1.44
N LEU A 171 5.12 0.50 1.40
CA LEU A 171 6.00 0.17 2.52
C LEU A 171 5.69 1.05 3.74
N PHE A 172 5.64 2.37 3.57
CA PHE A 172 5.28 3.30 4.64
C PHE A 172 3.89 3.02 5.22
N GLY A 173 2.90 2.81 4.36
CA GLY A 173 1.54 2.55 4.81
C GLY A 173 1.37 1.21 5.52
N GLN A 174 2.20 0.21 5.22
CA GLN A 174 2.22 -1.07 5.93
C GLN A 174 2.78 -0.93 7.34
N GLN A 175 3.85 -0.16 7.51
CA GLN A 175 4.47 0.11 8.81
C GLN A 175 3.66 1.12 9.63
N HIS A 176 3.16 2.15 8.97
CA HIS A 176 2.41 3.24 9.61
C HIS A 176 1.03 3.44 8.93
N PRO A 177 0.05 2.55 9.22
CA PRO A 177 -1.30 2.72 8.69
C PRO A 177 -1.96 3.97 9.26
N ALA A 178 -2.67 4.72 8.43
CA ALA A 178 -3.34 5.96 8.84
C ALA A 178 -4.37 5.71 9.95
N THR A 179 -4.43 6.63 10.89
CA THR A 179 -5.43 6.66 11.96
C THR A 179 -6.77 7.19 11.47
N ASP A 180 -7.86 6.93 12.22
CA ASP A 180 -9.20 7.45 11.87
C ASP A 180 -9.22 8.99 11.82
N ALA A 181 -8.44 9.65 12.69
CA ALA A 181 -8.32 11.10 12.72
C ALA A 181 -7.67 11.65 11.43
N GLU A 182 -6.64 10.99 10.93
CA GLU A 182 -5.95 11.35 9.68
C GLU A 182 -6.83 11.13 8.46
N ILE A 183 -7.55 10.02 8.41
CA ILE A 183 -8.52 9.73 7.34
C ILE A 183 -9.60 10.81 7.34
N ALA A 184 -10.15 11.15 8.51
CA ALA A 184 -11.17 12.19 8.64
C ALA A 184 -10.63 13.59 8.26
N ARG A 185 -9.39 13.92 8.66
CA ARG A 185 -8.73 15.18 8.28
C ARG A 185 -8.55 15.28 6.77
N ARG A 186 -8.11 14.19 6.13
CA ARG A 186 -7.92 14.15 4.68
C ARG A 186 -9.26 14.23 3.94
N ALA A 187 -10.31 13.54 4.41
CA ALA A 187 -11.67 13.63 3.87
C ALA A 187 -12.25 15.05 3.97
N ARG A 188 -11.98 15.78 5.06
CA ARG A 188 -12.39 17.19 5.19
C ARG A 188 -11.66 18.09 4.21
N ARG A 189 -10.34 17.93 4.03
CA ARG A 189 -9.57 18.66 3.01
C ARG A 189 -10.08 18.41 1.60
N GLN A 190 -10.57 17.19 1.34
CA GLN A 190 -11.14 16.81 0.04
C GLN A 190 -12.50 17.44 -0.25
N ARG A 191 -13.26 17.81 0.79
CA ARG A 191 -14.58 18.46 0.64
C ARG A 191 -14.49 19.94 0.28
N THR A 192 -13.33 20.57 0.33
CA THR A 192 -13.14 21.95 -0.11
C THR A 192 -13.17 22.02 -1.64
N PRO A 193 -13.88 22.97 -2.25
CA PRO A 193 -14.10 23.03 -3.71
C PRO A 193 -12.82 23.12 -4.55
N PHE A 194 -11.73 23.62 -3.96
CA PHE A 194 -10.41 23.69 -4.63
C PHE A 194 -9.68 22.35 -4.76
N SER A 195 -10.04 21.34 -3.97
CA SER A 195 -9.35 20.05 -3.97
C SER A 195 -9.99 19.01 -4.89
N ARG A 196 -11.22 19.23 -5.37
CA ARG A 196 -11.95 18.26 -6.23
C ARG A 196 -11.22 17.94 -7.53
N GLY A 197 -10.50 18.88 -8.13
CA GLY A 197 -9.74 18.68 -9.36
C GLY A 197 -8.49 17.80 -9.19
N ARG A 198 -7.74 17.99 -8.08
CA ARG A 198 -6.50 17.24 -7.82
C ARG A 198 -6.75 15.79 -7.41
N ILE A 199 -7.84 15.52 -6.73
CA ILE A 199 -8.16 14.18 -6.25
C ILE A 199 -8.77 13.32 -7.33
N ARG A 200 -9.56 13.88 -8.26
CA ARG A 200 -9.98 13.18 -9.48
C ARG A 200 -8.79 12.69 -10.30
N ALA A 201 -7.73 13.48 -10.40
CA ALA A 201 -6.51 13.08 -11.09
C ALA A 201 -5.75 11.94 -10.38
N LEU A 202 -5.73 11.91 -9.03
CA LEU A 202 -5.08 10.85 -8.25
C LEU A 202 -5.92 9.56 -8.11
N ALA A 203 -7.25 9.68 -8.14
CA ALA A 203 -8.16 8.53 -8.04
C ALA A 203 -8.47 7.89 -9.39
N LEU A 204 -8.29 8.62 -10.50
CA LEU A 204 -8.60 8.18 -11.87
C LEU A 204 -7.35 7.88 -12.71
N ALA A 205 -6.14 7.93 -12.14
CA ALA A 205 -4.97 7.43 -12.84
C ALA A 205 -5.14 5.91 -13.06
N PRO A 206 -5.39 5.45 -14.31
CA PRO A 206 -5.53 4.03 -14.57
C PRO A 206 -4.25 3.33 -14.19
N ALA A 207 -4.39 2.19 -13.51
CA ALA A 207 -3.32 1.23 -13.38
C ALA A 207 -2.95 0.76 -14.79
N LYS A 208 -1.86 1.28 -15.34
CA LYS A 208 -1.13 0.68 -16.44
C LYS A 208 0.09 0.01 -15.87
#